data_ce559999ebec94ee09a6fdd23325acd5
#
_entry.id   ce559999ebec94ee09a6fdd23325acd5
#
_cell.length_a   1.000
_cell.length_b   1.000
_cell.length_c   1.000
_cell.angle_alpha   90.00
_cell.angle_beta   90.00
_cell.angle_gamma   90.00
#
_symmetry.space_group_name_H-M   'P 1'
#
loop_
_entity.id
_entity.type
_entity.pdbx_description
1 polymer ?
#
loop_
_entity_poly.entity_id
_entity_poly.type
_entity_poly.pdbx_seq_one_letter_code
_entity_poly.pdbx_strand_id
1 'polypeptide(L)'
;MRFSSYIGVIALALGLTACVDDTQSSAAPSADAVALQAHLEFLASDDLEGRDTGSRGHEIAAKYIATEFKSLGLEPAGDDGTYFQRIKFRRSFLEENSASFTLDTGDGKVELEYPKQFLTGPSPYSEQDDVEAPLVFVGYGLVSDAFGIDDYAGLDVEGKIVVMVTGRPESLPSEEGAHLNSSKTKFAAERGAVGIINLHTPAREEVRPFEVSIMYQRAPSVRWLHPNGEPNVAFKNIAASAYVHHEAAQQLFVNAPVKLDAIFAQLEAGESPQGFDLGVTARLQRESRHEEITSPNVAAVLPGSDENLKDEYVLYTAHSDHIGVTKDLSQDDHINNGAMDNASGVSVMLETARMFTEAGQQPKRSIMFLSVTAEERGLLGADYFAHHPTVPLGQIVANVNLDMPVLLYDFADVIAFGSTHSTLGDSVSRAAGQFGIELSDDPMPEQAIFTRSDHYPFVKKGVPAVFLMTGFTSKTEGEDGGEVWGTFFAEHYHRPSDQPDLPINYEAGVTFTNINYAIGQEISNQVERPRWLEESFFSQLD
;
A
#
# COMPACT_ATOMS: atom_id res chain seq x y z
N MET A 1 -15.77 16.92 -103.86
CA MET A 1 -15.06 15.85 -103.21
C MET A 1 -13.75 16.46 -102.70
N ARG A 2 -13.67 16.78 -101.47
CA ARG A 2 -12.42 17.22 -100.80
C ARG A 2 -12.40 16.61 -99.42
N PHE A 3 -11.40 15.70 -99.15
CA PHE A 3 -11.11 15.17 -97.90
C PHE A 3 -10.22 16.19 -97.09
N SER A 4 -10.58 16.48 -95.87
CA SER A 4 -9.75 17.27 -94.99
C SER A 4 -9.39 16.37 -93.80
N SER A 5 -8.09 16.07 -93.68
CA SER A 5 -7.52 15.33 -92.56
C SER A 5 -7.29 16.27 -91.39
N TYR A 6 -7.79 15.88 -90.20
CA TYR A 6 -7.42 16.54 -88.93
C TYR A 6 -6.40 15.63 -88.20
N ILE A 7 -5.21 16.23 -87.96
CA ILE A 7 -4.18 15.66 -87.12
C ILE A 7 -4.51 16.05 -85.68
N GLY A 8 -4.81 15.06 -84.84
CA GLY A 8 -4.99 15.26 -83.40
C GLY A 8 -3.65 15.17 -82.69
N VAL A 9 -3.27 16.21 -81.96
CA VAL A 9 -2.14 16.27 -81.05
C VAL A 9 -2.58 15.68 -79.71
N ILE A 10 -2.01 14.54 -79.32
CA ILE A 10 -2.17 13.96 -77.97
C ILE A 10 -1.14 14.61 -77.07
N ALA A 11 -1.60 15.45 -76.11
CA ALA A 11 -0.79 15.97 -75.01
C ALA A 11 -0.73 14.95 -73.87
N LEU A 12 0.46 14.36 -73.66
CA LEU A 12 0.75 13.47 -72.54
C LEU A 12 0.96 14.31 -71.26
N ALA A 13 -0.06 14.37 -70.38
CA ALA A 13 0.08 14.96 -69.05
C ALA A 13 0.76 13.94 -68.12
N LEU A 14 2.03 14.16 -67.80
CA LEU A 14 2.71 13.52 -66.68
C LEU A 14 2.15 14.03 -65.35
N GLY A 15 1.29 13.25 -64.71
CA GLY A 15 0.87 13.48 -63.35
C GLY A 15 2.01 13.15 -62.38
N LEU A 16 2.63 14.17 -61.80
CA LEU A 16 3.44 14.02 -60.61
C LEU A 16 2.50 13.76 -59.44
N THR A 17 2.37 12.50 -59.03
CA THR A 17 1.83 12.14 -57.72
C THR A 17 2.91 12.47 -56.69
N ALA A 18 2.76 13.63 -56.05
CA ALA A 18 3.45 13.91 -54.79
C ALA A 18 2.89 12.94 -53.73
N CYS A 19 3.68 11.99 -53.28
CA CYS A 19 3.45 11.33 -52.02
C CYS A 19 3.55 12.42 -50.94
N VAL A 20 2.42 12.85 -50.44
CA VAL A 20 2.38 13.55 -49.16
C VAL A 20 2.65 12.48 -48.12
N ASP A 21 3.85 12.44 -47.58
CA ASP A 21 4.10 11.77 -46.31
C ASP A 21 3.29 12.51 -45.25
N ASP A 22 2.09 12.03 -44.98
CA ASP A 22 1.32 12.38 -43.80
C ASP A 22 2.02 11.75 -42.59
N THR A 23 3.18 12.26 -42.21
CA THR A 23 3.65 12.15 -40.84
C THR A 23 2.80 13.10 -40.00
N GLN A 24 1.54 12.72 -39.78
CA GLN A 24 0.85 13.21 -38.60
C GLN A 24 1.68 12.79 -37.40
N SER A 25 2.45 13.71 -36.85
CA SER A 25 2.92 13.63 -35.48
C SER A 25 1.65 13.57 -34.64
N SER A 26 1.19 12.34 -34.31
CA SER A 26 0.16 12.18 -33.31
C SER A 26 0.69 12.84 -32.04
N ALA A 27 -0.02 13.81 -31.51
CA ALA A 27 0.28 14.34 -30.19
C ALA A 27 0.43 13.17 -29.23
N ALA A 28 1.37 13.27 -28.29
CA ALA A 28 1.48 12.23 -27.24
C ALA A 28 0.11 12.06 -26.57
N PRO A 29 -0.30 10.81 -26.25
CA PRO A 29 -1.57 10.58 -25.56
C PRO A 29 -1.57 11.34 -24.23
N SER A 30 -2.73 11.87 -23.87
CA SER A 30 -2.96 12.52 -22.57
C SER A 30 -4.15 11.89 -21.91
N ALA A 31 -4.17 11.89 -20.57
CA ALA A 31 -5.31 11.44 -19.81
C ALA A 31 -6.55 12.32 -20.08
N ASP A 32 -7.73 11.74 -19.92
CA ASP A 32 -9.01 12.39 -20.11
C ASP A 32 -9.71 12.58 -18.75
N ALA A 33 -9.95 13.84 -18.36
CA ALA A 33 -10.61 14.19 -17.12
C ALA A 33 -12.02 13.57 -16.99
N VAL A 34 -12.76 13.47 -18.11
CA VAL A 34 -14.11 12.88 -18.13
C VAL A 34 -14.04 11.37 -17.92
N ALA A 35 -13.04 10.70 -18.49
CA ALA A 35 -12.84 9.27 -18.28
C ALA A 35 -12.41 8.97 -16.84
N LEU A 36 -11.47 9.75 -16.27
CA LEU A 36 -11.08 9.66 -14.85
C LEU A 36 -12.30 9.80 -13.93
N GLN A 37 -13.14 10.82 -14.18
CA GLN A 37 -14.37 11.03 -13.42
C GLN A 37 -15.31 9.84 -13.54
N ALA A 38 -15.55 9.32 -14.73
CA ALA A 38 -16.47 8.20 -14.96
C ALA A 38 -16.01 6.92 -14.26
N HIS A 39 -14.71 6.61 -14.28
CA HIS A 39 -14.14 5.46 -13.58
C HIS A 39 -14.29 5.62 -12.05
N LEU A 40 -13.94 6.80 -11.53
CA LEU A 40 -14.01 7.09 -10.09
C LEU A 40 -15.46 7.02 -9.58
N GLU A 41 -16.40 7.71 -10.25
CA GLU A 41 -17.83 7.71 -9.87
C GLU A 41 -18.43 6.30 -9.90
N PHE A 42 -18.06 5.45 -10.87
CA PHE A 42 -18.53 4.08 -10.89
C PHE A 42 -17.94 3.28 -9.71
N LEU A 43 -16.61 3.34 -9.50
CA LEU A 43 -15.93 2.57 -8.47
C LEU A 43 -16.30 3.00 -7.05
N ALA A 44 -16.60 4.28 -6.85
CA ALA A 44 -17.02 4.81 -5.56
C ALA A 44 -18.55 4.92 -5.41
N SER A 45 -19.32 4.25 -6.29
CA SER A 45 -20.80 4.22 -6.21
C SER A 45 -21.27 3.41 -5.02
N ASP A 46 -22.39 3.83 -4.40
CA ASP A 46 -23.11 3.09 -3.35
C ASP A 46 -23.51 1.67 -3.76
N ASP A 47 -23.74 1.44 -5.06
CA ASP A 47 -24.07 0.13 -5.61
C ASP A 47 -22.98 -0.93 -5.36
N LEU A 48 -21.76 -0.49 -5.07
CA LEU A 48 -20.60 -1.34 -4.75
C LEU A 48 -20.41 -1.57 -3.24
N GLU A 49 -21.26 -0.96 -2.39
CA GLU A 49 -21.27 -1.18 -0.94
C GLU A 49 -19.88 -1.08 -0.30
N GLY A 50 -19.06 -0.11 -0.78
CA GLY A 50 -17.70 0.13 -0.26
C GLY A 50 -16.71 -0.99 -0.52
N ARG A 51 -16.94 -1.86 -1.49
CA ARG A 51 -15.98 -2.82 -2.08
C ARG A 51 -15.19 -3.67 -1.08
N ASP A 52 -15.75 -4.05 0.09
CA ASP A 52 -15.01 -4.87 1.07
C ASP A 52 -14.50 -6.17 0.41
N THR A 53 -13.30 -6.58 0.76
CA THR A 53 -12.63 -7.79 0.28
C THR A 53 -13.56 -9.02 0.33
N GLY A 54 -13.79 -9.66 -0.82
CA GLY A 54 -14.67 -10.83 -0.95
C GLY A 54 -16.16 -10.52 -0.94
N SER A 55 -16.55 -9.24 -0.93
CA SER A 55 -17.94 -8.83 -1.07
C SER A 55 -18.41 -8.90 -2.53
N ARG A 56 -19.74 -8.79 -2.72
CA ARG A 56 -20.31 -8.65 -4.04
C ARG A 56 -19.88 -7.35 -4.73
N GLY A 57 -19.76 -6.26 -3.98
CA GLY A 57 -19.32 -4.96 -4.49
C GLY A 57 -17.90 -5.04 -5.07
N HIS A 58 -16.97 -5.66 -4.35
CA HIS A 58 -15.61 -5.88 -4.87
C HIS A 58 -15.58 -6.80 -6.11
N GLU A 59 -16.39 -7.87 -6.13
CA GLU A 59 -16.47 -8.74 -7.32
C GLU A 59 -17.02 -7.99 -8.56
N ILE A 60 -17.91 -6.99 -8.38
CA ILE A 60 -18.40 -6.12 -9.46
C ILE A 60 -17.27 -5.17 -9.90
N ALA A 61 -16.57 -4.53 -8.98
CA ALA A 61 -15.42 -3.67 -9.29
C ALA A 61 -14.35 -4.42 -10.09
N ALA A 62 -13.97 -5.63 -9.62
CA ALA A 62 -13.01 -6.48 -10.32
C ALA A 62 -13.45 -6.84 -11.75
N LYS A 63 -14.74 -7.15 -11.96
CA LYS A 63 -15.29 -7.40 -13.30
C LYS A 63 -15.29 -6.17 -14.18
N TYR A 64 -15.58 -5.02 -13.62
CA TYR A 64 -15.51 -3.74 -14.32
C TYR A 64 -14.08 -3.50 -14.83
N ILE A 65 -13.09 -3.57 -13.96
CA ILE A 65 -11.67 -3.38 -14.30
C ILE A 65 -11.23 -4.38 -15.39
N ALA A 66 -11.58 -5.66 -15.24
CA ALA A 66 -11.28 -6.68 -16.25
C ALA A 66 -11.95 -6.39 -17.60
N THR A 67 -13.15 -5.78 -17.58
CA THR A 67 -13.86 -5.39 -18.80
C THR A 67 -13.17 -4.21 -19.49
N GLU A 68 -12.74 -3.22 -18.73
CA GLU A 68 -11.96 -2.08 -19.24
C GLU A 68 -10.63 -2.55 -19.84
N PHE A 69 -9.85 -3.38 -19.14
CA PHE A 69 -8.63 -3.96 -19.71
C PHE A 69 -8.89 -4.72 -21.01
N LYS A 70 -9.96 -5.51 -21.07
CA LYS A 70 -10.36 -6.22 -22.28
C LYS A 70 -10.77 -5.27 -23.40
N SER A 71 -11.50 -4.19 -23.11
CA SER A 71 -11.94 -3.20 -24.10
C SER A 71 -10.76 -2.46 -24.73
N LEU A 72 -9.69 -2.27 -23.96
CA LEU A 72 -8.42 -1.69 -24.40
C LEU A 72 -7.54 -2.69 -25.18
N GLY A 73 -7.94 -3.95 -25.30
CA GLY A 73 -7.20 -4.97 -26.03
C GLY A 73 -5.98 -5.53 -25.28
N LEU A 74 -5.91 -5.33 -23.97
CA LEU A 74 -4.85 -5.92 -23.13
C LEU A 74 -5.04 -7.44 -23.03
N GLU A 75 -3.95 -8.17 -22.93
CA GLU A 75 -3.99 -9.63 -22.77
C GLU A 75 -4.29 -10.01 -21.32
N PRO A 76 -5.06 -11.09 -21.06
CA PRO A 76 -5.31 -11.57 -19.72
C PRO A 76 -4.02 -12.13 -19.10
N ALA A 77 -3.73 -11.75 -17.85
CA ALA A 77 -2.53 -12.15 -17.12
C ALA A 77 -2.82 -12.72 -15.71
N GLY A 78 -4.05 -13.12 -15.45
CA GLY A 78 -4.43 -13.86 -14.24
C GLY A 78 -4.30 -15.37 -14.38
N ASP A 79 -4.98 -16.12 -13.50
CA ASP A 79 -4.94 -17.57 -13.49
C ASP A 79 -5.64 -18.17 -14.73
N ASP A 80 -5.13 -19.28 -15.24
CA ASP A 80 -5.72 -20.10 -16.30
C ASP A 80 -6.11 -19.30 -17.58
N GLY A 81 -5.35 -18.25 -17.91
CA GLY A 81 -5.58 -17.40 -19.08
C GLY A 81 -6.79 -16.47 -18.93
N THR A 82 -7.21 -16.18 -17.71
CA THR A 82 -8.22 -15.17 -17.38
C THR A 82 -7.57 -13.87 -16.89
N TYR A 83 -8.37 -12.82 -16.66
CA TYR A 83 -7.88 -11.60 -16.00
C TYR A 83 -7.80 -11.75 -14.48
N PHE A 84 -8.34 -12.81 -13.89
CA PHE A 84 -8.50 -12.95 -12.45
C PHE A 84 -7.44 -13.88 -11.85
N GLN A 85 -6.78 -13.44 -10.78
CA GLN A 85 -6.04 -14.30 -9.88
C GLN A 85 -6.85 -14.45 -8.59
N ARG A 86 -7.48 -15.62 -8.38
CA ARG A 86 -8.42 -15.83 -7.29
C ARG A 86 -7.75 -16.33 -6.03
N ILE A 87 -7.84 -15.53 -4.97
CA ILE A 87 -7.17 -15.76 -3.71
C ILE A 87 -8.19 -16.23 -2.68
N LYS A 88 -7.86 -17.32 -1.97
CA LYS A 88 -8.61 -17.75 -0.79
C LYS A 88 -8.07 -17.06 0.45
N PHE A 89 -8.96 -16.55 1.28
CA PHE A 89 -8.63 -15.90 2.53
C PHE A 89 -9.36 -16.54 3.70
N ARG A 90 -8.72 -16.50 4.88
CA ARG A 90 -9.35 -16.70 6.16
C ARG A 90 -9.63 -15.37 6.81
N ARG A 91 -10.90 -15.13 7.14
CA ARG A 91 -11.33 -14.09 8.07
C ARG A 91 -11.37 -14.66 9.46
N SER A 92 -10.72 -14.01 10.39
CA SER A 92 -10.71 -14.39 11.81
C SER A 92 -11.38 -13.29 12.63
N PHE A 93 -12.33 -13.67 13.47
CA PHE A 93 -13.08 -12.76 14.34
C PHE A 93 -12.77 -13.09 15.79
N LEU A 94 -12.58 -12.07 16.62
CA LEU A 94 -12.48 -12.24 18.06
C LEU A 94 -13.89 -12.51 18.61
N GLU A 95 -14.06 -13.59 19.37
CA GLU A 95 -15.32 -13.89 20.03
C GLU A 95 -15.61 -12.87 21.14
N GLU A 96 -16.87 -12.46 21.27
CA GLU A 96 -17.27 -11.45 22.24
C GLU A 96 -16.95 -11.89 23.67
N ASN A 97 -16.38 -10.97 24.46
CA ASN A 97 -16.00 -11.18 25.86
C ASN A 97 -14.98 -12.32 26.10
N SER A 98 -14.27 -12.79 25.07
CA SER A 98 -13.27 -13.85 25.21
C SER A 98 -11.88 -13.34 25.55
N ALA A 99 -11.58 -12.06 25.25
CA ALA A 99 -10.27 -11.47 25.50
C ALA A 99 -10.05 -11.23 27.00
N SER A 100 -9.00 -11.79 27.56
CA SER A 100 -8.54 -11.45 28.91
C SER A 100 -7.04 -11.22 28.96
N PHE A 101 -6.61 -10.30 29.80
CA PHE A 101 -5.21 -9.99 30.03
C PHE A 101 -4.97 -9.81 31.53
N THR A 102 -4.28 -10.78 32.12
CA THR A 102 -3.96 -10.78 33.55
C THR A 102 -2.46 -10.66 33.73
N LEU A 103 -2.05 -9.82 34.67
CA LEU A 103 -0.66 -9.64 35.12
C LEU A 103 -0.48 -10.25 36.51
N ASP A 104 0.54 -11.09 36.69
CA ASP A 104 1.00 -11.55 37.98
C ASP A 104 2.27 -10.76 38.37
N THR A 105 2.13 -9.90 39.37
CA THR A 105 3.21 -9.02 39.84
C THR A 105 4.02 -9.62 41.00
N GLY A 106 3.66 -10.83 41.44
CA GLY A 106 4.22 -11.46 42.64
C GLY A 106 3.54 -11.03 43.94
N ASP A 107 3.04 -9.79 44.01
CA ASP A 107 2.27 -9.28 45.13
C ASP A 107 0.76 -9.48 44.94
N GLY A 108 0.33 -9.86 43.72
CA GLY A 108 -1.06 -10.10 43.37
C GLY A 108 -1.28 -10.15 41.88
N LYS A 109 -2.53 -10.41 41.48
CA LYS A 109 -2.97 -10.40 40.09
C LYS A 109 -3.74 -9.14 39.77
N VAL A 110 -3.45 -8.55 38.61
CA VAL A 110 -4.15 -7.39 38.05
C VAL A 110 -4.74 -7.81 36.71
N GLU A 111 -6.03 -7.58 36.53
CA GLU A 111 -6.72 -7.81 35.26
C GLU A 111 -6.94 -6.47 34.53
N LEU A 112 -6.56 -6.39 33.26
CA LEU A 112 -6.77 -5.23 32.41
C LEU A 112 -8.14 -5.31 31.72
N GLU A 113 -8.83 -4.18 31.62
CA GLU A 113 -10.17 -4.08 31.04
C GLU A 113 -10.11 -3.99 29.50
N TYR A 114 -10.69 -4.98 28.79
CA TYR A 114 -10.89 -4.94 27.34
C TYR A 114 -12.20 -4.18 27.00
N PRO A 115 -12.25 -3.32 25.97
CA PRO A 115 -11.15 -2.86 25.12
C PRO A 115 -10.49 -1.54 25.60
N LYS A 116 -10.81 -1.04 26.79
CA LYS A 116 -10.40 0.29 27.25
C LYS A 116 -8.92 0.40 27.60
N GLN A 117 -8.36 -0.64 28.21
CA GLN A 117 -6.99 -0.65 28.68
C GLN A 117 -6.04 -1.44 27.76
N PHE A 118 -6.58 -2.41 27.03
CA PHE A 118 -5.82 -3.14 26.01
C PHE A 118 -6.70 -3.58 24.85
N LEU A 119 -6.06 -3.82 23.71
CA LEU A 119 -6.66 -4.42 22.53
C LEU A 119 -5.89 -5.69 22.18
N THR A 120 -6.59 -6.67 21.63
CA THR A 120 -6.00 -7.88 21.02
C THR A 120 -6.84 -8.29 19.83
N GLY A 121 -6.20 -8.77 18.75
CA GLY A 121 -6.91 -9.30 17.59
C GLY A 121 -7.15 -10.81 17.72
N PRO A 122 -7.97 -11.39 16.82
CA PRO A 122 -8.19 -12.82 16.75
C PRO A 122 -6.92 -13.55 16.27
N SER A 123 -6.80 -14.83 16.63
CA SER A 123 -5.79 -15.72 16.06
C SER A 123 -6.22 -16.19 14.67
N PRO A 124 -5.34 -16.16 13.65
CA PRO A 124 -5.63 -16.77 12.35
C PRO A 124 -5.43 -18.28 12.32
N TYR A 125 -4.83 -18.87 13.34
CA TYR A 125 -4.50 -20.30 13.41
C TYR A 125 -5.40 -21.08 14.34
N SER A 126 -5.63 -20.54 15.52
CA SER A 126 -6.23 -21.21 16.65
C SER A 126 -7.60 -20.61 16.97
N GLU A 127 -8.55 -21.45 17.31
CA GLU A 127 -9.83 -21.00 17.86
C GLU A 127 -9.72 -20.62 19.34
N GLN A 128 -8.66 -21.05 20.02
CA GLN A 128 -8.40 -20.74 21.43
C GLN A 128 -6.90 -20.55 21.66
N ASP A 129 -6.50 -19.39 22.16
CA ASP A 129 -5.15 -19.10 22.60
C ASP A 129 -5.14 -18.85 24.12
N ASP A 130 -4.11 -19.38 24.77
CA ASP A 130 -3.82 -19.16 26.19
C ASP A 130 -2.29 -19.16 26.36
N VAL A 131 -1.71 -17.97 26.51
CA VAL A 131 -0.26 -17.78 26.61
C VAL A 131 0.07 -17.12 27.92
N GLU A 132 0.86 -17.79 28.74
CA GLU A 132 1.40 -17.26 30.01
C GLU A 132 2.92 -17.26 29.96
N ALA A 133 3.55 -16.07 30.08
CA ALA A 133 5.00 -15.94 30.03
C ALA A 133 5.48 -14.65 30.72
N PRO A 134 6.77 -14.63 31.19
CA PRO A 134 7.41 -13.43 31.73
C PRO A 134 7.50 -12.32 30.69
N LEU A 135 7.49 -11.07 31.15
CA LEU A 135 7.60 -9.86 30.33
C LEU A 135 9.03 -9.33 30.31
N VAL A 136 9.50 -8.97 29.09
CA VAL A 136 10.78 -8.29 28.88
C VAL A 136 10.53 -7.01 28.06
N PHE A 137 10.94 -5.87 28.57
CA PHE A 137 10.93 -4.60 27.82
C PHE A 137 12.15 -4.56 26.89
N VAL A 138 11.94 -4.20 25.63
CA VAL A 138 12.97 -4.20 24.57
C VAL A 138 13.06 -2.84 23.84
N GLY A 139 12.77 -1.73 24.52
CA GLY A 139 12.82 -0.41 23.89
C GLY A 139 11.85 -0.30 22.71
N TYR A 140 12.34 0.10 21.54
CA TYR A 140 11.56 0.09 20.31
C TYR A 140 11.42 -1.32 19.70
N GLY A 141 12.27 -2.28 20.08
CA GLY A 141 12.30 -3.63 19.52
C GLY A 141 12.88 -3.70 18.11
N LEU A 142 13.83 -2.83 17.78
CA LEU A 142 14.47 -2.73 16.48
C LEU A 142 15.82 -3.45 16.44
N VAL A 143 16.17 -3.95 15.24
CA VAL A 143 17.47 -4.53 14.94
C VAL A 143 17.90 -4.09 13.54
N SER A 144 19.10 -3.51 13.44
CA SER A 144 19.69 -3.13 12.16
C SER A 144 21.19 -2.95 12.28
N ASP A 145 21.97 -3.77 11.60
CA ASP A 145 23.41 -3.62 11.50
C ASP A 145 23.80 -2.32 10.79
N ALA A 146 23.03 -1.92 9.78
CA ALA A 146 23.28 -0.71 9.01
C ALA A 146 23.21 0.57 9.85
N PHE A 147 22.36 0.59 10.88
CA PHE A 147 22.19 1.71 11.80
C PHE A 147 22.81 1.46 13.19
N GLY A 148 23.45 0.29 13.38
CA GLY A 148 24.07 -0.06 14.67
C GLY A 148 23.06 -0.23 15.81
N ILE A 149 21.83 -0.68 15.50
CA ILE A 149 20.74 -0.86 16.45
C ILE A 149 20.58 -2.35 16.75
N ASP A 150 20.57 -2.70 18.05
CA ASP A 150 20.14 -3.99 18.56
C ASP A 150 19.48 -3.81 19.93
N ASP A 151 18.17 -3.59 19.93
CA ASP A 151 17.37 -3.39 21.15
C ASP A 151 17.24 -4.67 21.99
N TYR A 152 17.67 -5.82 21.46
CA TYR A 152 17.68 -7.11 22.15
C TYR A 152 19.04 -7.47 22.76
N ALA A 153 20.07 -6.63 22.57
CA ALA A 153 21.42 -6.91 23.03
C ALA A 153 21.47 -7.22 24.54
N GLY A 154 21.96 -8.41 24.90
CA GLY A 154 22.09 -8.84 26.30
C GLY A 154 20.78 -9.26 26.99
N LEU A 155 19.66 -9.28 26.26
CA LEU A 155 18.38 -9.75 26.80
C LEU A 155 18.11 -11.22 26.42
N ASP A 156 17.54 -11.97 27.36
CA ASP A 156 16.96 -13.28 27.10
C ASP A 156 15.46 -13.11 26.89
N VAL A 157 14.99 -13.35 25.66
CA VAL A 157 13.56 -13.21 25.27
C VAL A 157 12.95 -14.54 24.81
N GLU A 158 13.74 -15.64 24.80
CA GLU A 158 13.24 -16.95 24.40
C GLU A 158 12.13 -17.42 25.35
N GLY A 159 10.99 -17.79 24.81
CA GLY A 159 9.80 -18.21 25.56
C GLY A 159 9.12 -17.10 26.38
N LYS A 160 9.48 -15.83 26.16
CA LYS A 160 8.91 -14.69 26.88
C LYS A 160 8.03 -13.82 25.95
N ILE A 161 7.24 -12.95 26.55
CA ILE A 161 6.50 -11.91 25.84
C ILE A 161 7.34 -10.63 25.87
N VAL A 162 7.65 -10.07 24.69
CA VAL A 162 8.37 -8.82 24.61
C VAL A 162 7.40 -7.62 24.67
N VAL A 163 7.80 -6.58 25.40
CA VAL A 163 7.09 -5.31 25.51
C VAL A 163 7.91 -4.26 24.79
N MET A 164 7.31 -3.55 23.85
CA MET A 164 7.98 -2.53 23.04
C MET A 164 7.13 -1.27 22.90
N VAL A 165 7.76 -0.12 22.75
CA VAL A 165 7.05 1.13 22.44
C VAL A 165 6.67 1.18 20.97
N THR A 166 5.55 1.82 20.65
CA THR A 166 5.15 2.09 19.26
C THR A 166 6.08 3.12 18.61
N GLY A 167 6.15 3.08 17.28
CA GLY A 167 6.99 4.00 16.53
C GLY A 167 8.46 3.57 16.44
N ARG A 168 9.32 4.52 16.16
CA ARG A 168 10.75 4.36 15.92
C ARG A 168 11.50 5.64 16.30
N PRO A 169 12.83 5.62 16.49
CA PRO A 169 13.61 6.83 16.64
C PRO A 169 13.46 7.79 15.45
N GLU A 170 13.26 9.07 15.72
CA GLU A 170 13.13 10.12 14.68
C GLU A 170 14.42 10.32 13.88
N SER A 171 15.57 9.90 14.43
CA SER A 171 16.86 9.95 13.75
C SER A 171 17.00 8.98 12.57
N LEU A 172 16.10 8.00 12.45
CA LEU A 172 16.10 7.09 11.32
C LEU A 172 15.47 7.77 10.08
N PRO A 173 16.04 7.57 8.88
CA PRO A 173 15.41 8.01 7.64
C PRO A 173 13.98 7.45 7.50
N SER A 174 13.13 8.16 6.75
CA SER A 174 11.68 7.85 6.69
C SER A 174 11.40 6.41 6.27
N GLU A 175 11.91 5.99 5.12
CA GLU A 175 11.57 4.71 4.50
C GLU A 175 12.21 3.52 5.23
N GLU A 176 13.50 3.61 5.58
CA GLU A 176 14.20 2.58 6.35
C GLU A 176 13.63 2.44 7.76
N GLY A 177 13.34 3.57 8.39
CA GLY A 177 12.70 3.58 9.70
C GLY A 177 11.30 2.96 9.66
N ALA A 178 10.51 3.21 8.61
CA ALA A 178 9.22 2.56 8.38
C ALA A 178 9.37 1.05 8.22
N HIS A 179 10.35 0.61 7.40
CA HIS A 179 10.66 -0.82 7.22
C HIS A 179 11.05 -1.49 8.55
N LEU A 180 11.95 -0.90 9.31
CA LEU A 180 12.38 -1.44 10.60
C LEU A 180 11.21 -1.51 11.60
N ASN A 181 10.37 -0.48 11.64
CA ASN A 181 9.17 -0.49 12.48
C ASN A 181 8.18 -1.59 12.08
N SER A 182 7.97 -1.84 10.79
CA SER A 182 7.12 -2.94 10.31
C SER A 182 7.71 -4.33 10.56
N SER A 183 9.02 -4.42 10.80
CA SER A 183 9.77 -5.66 11.01
C SER A 183 9.89 -6.08 12.48
N LYS A 184 9.35 -5.34 13.43
CA LYS A 184 9.48 -5.63 14.88
C LYS A 184 9.02 -7.02 15.28
N THR A 185 7.91 -7.50 14.69
CA THR A 185 7.42 -8.86 14.92
C THR A 185 8.43 -9.91 14.48
N LYS A 186 9.10 -9.69 13.33
CA LYS A 186 10.18 -10.56 12.84
C LYS A 186 11.32 -10.63 13.84
N PHE A 187 11.81 -9.48 14.31
CA PHE A 187 12.94 -9.43 15.24
C PHE A 187 12.67 -10.15 16.56
N ALA A 188 11.45 -10.00 17.10
CA ALA A 188 11.03 -10.71 18.32
C ALA A 188 10.91 -12.22 18.07
N ALA A 189 10.25 -12.61 16.98
CA ALA A 189 9.98 -14.00 16.63
C ALA A 189 11.25 -14.80 16.37
N GLU A 190 12.22 -14.24 15.65
CA GLU A 190 13.52 -14.86 15.36
C GLU A 190 14.36 -15.09 16.63
N ARG A 191 14.07 -14.37 17.72
CA ARG A 191 14.71 -14.51 19.02
C ARG A 191 13.92 -15.39 19.98
N GLY A 192 12.89 -16.09 19.48
CA GLY A 192 12.13 -17.06 20.25
C GLY A 192 11.07 -16.47 21.18
N ALA A 193 10.71 -15.19 21.04
CA ALA A 193 9.59 -14.63 21.78
C ALA A 193 8.28 -15.37 21.43
N VAL A 194 7.37 -15.49 22.40
CA VAL A 194 6.07 -16.17 22.23
C VAL A 194 4.91 -15.18 22.16
N GLY A 195 5.17 -13.90 22.37
CA GLY A 195 4.17 -12.85 22.28
C GLY A 195 4.78 -11.46 22.24
N ILE A 196 3.95 -10.48 21.84
CA ILE A 196 4.32 -9.08 21.69
C ILE A 196 3.26 -8.20 22.35
N ILE A 197 3.71 -7.24 23.15
CA ILE A 197 2.89 -6.15 23.67
C ILE A 197 3.44 -4.84 23.13
N ASN A 198 2.64 -4.13 22.34
CA ASN A 198 2.96 -2.77 21.90
C ASN A 198 2.37 -1.76 22.88
N LEU A 199 3.19 -0.83 23.36
CA LEU A 199 2.74 0.25 24.23
C LEU A 199 2.26 1.43 23.40
N HIS A 200 1.02 1.86 23.63
CA HIS A 200 0.54 3.15 23.17
C HIS A 200 1.19 4.25 24.00
N THR A 201 1.94 5.14 23.36
CA THR A 201 2.67 6.21 24.07
C THR A 201 1.84 7.50 24.15
N PRO A 202 2.12 8.42 25.10
CA PRO A 202 1.46 9.73 25.13
C PRO A 202 1.61 10.51 23.82
N ALA A 203 2.80 10.50 23.21
CA ALA A 203 3.01 11.12 21.90
C ALA A 203 2.15 10.49 20.80
N ARG A 204 1.94 9.17 20.84
CA ARG A 204 1.05 8.50 19.88
C ARG A 204 -0.42 8.84 20.11
N GLU A 205 -0.82 9.09 21.37
CA GLU A 205 -2.18 9.55 21.72
C GLU A 205 -2.53 10.87 21.04
N GLU A 206 -1.56 11.78 20.90
CA GLU A 206 -1.74 13.08 20.23
C GLU A 206 -1.94 12.93 18.72
N VAL A 207 -1.23 11.98 18.08
CA VAL A 207 -1.31 11.75 16.63
C VAL A 207 -2.49 10.84 16.26
N ARG A 208 -2.72 9.80 17.04
CA ARG A 208 -3.79 8.82 16.84
C ARG A 208 -4.31 8.33 18.19
N PRO A 209 -5.40 8.88 18.69
CA PRO A 209 -6.00 8.48 19.96
C PRO A 209 -6.28 6.98 20.05
N PHE A 210 -6.12 6.40 21.23
CA PHE A 210 -6.36 4.96 21.45
C PHE A 210 -7.79 4.55 21.09
N GLU A 211 -8.76 5.44 21.31
CA GLU A 211 -10.16 5.21 20.95
C GLU A 211 -10.38 4.94 19.46
N VAL A 212 -9.59 5.56 18.59
CA VAL A 212 -9.62 5.28 17.15
C VAL A 212 -9.24 3.82 16.89
N SER A 213 -8.25 3.29 17.62
CA SER A 213 -7.86 1.88 17.51
C SER A 213 -8.96 0.91 17.97
N ILE A 214 -9.79 1.33 18.96
CA ILE A 214 -10.95 0.54 19.42
C ILE A 214 -11.99 0.39 18.29
N MET A 215 -12.20 1.42 17.48
CA MET A 215 -13.15 1.37 16.36
C MET A 215 -12.76 0.30 15.33
N TYR A 216 -11.47 0.20 15.01
CA TYR A 216 -10.95 -0.79 14.06
C TYR A 216 -10.91 -2.22 14.62
N GLN A 217 -10.98 -2.40 15.95
CA GLN A 217 -10.88 -3.70 16.61
C GLN A 217 -12.00 -4.69 16.21
N ARG A 218 -13.12 -4.19 15.71
CA ARG A 218 -14.25 -5.01 15.26
C ARG A 218 -14.09 -5.56 13.85
N ALA A 219 -13.11 -5.06 13.09
CA ALA A 219 -12.80 -5.58 11.77
C ALA A 219 -12.13 -6.96 11.89
N PRO A 220 -12.46 -7.92 11.00
CA PRO A 220 -11.80 -9.21 11.00
C PRO A 220 -10.32 -9.08 10.63
N SER A 221 -9.47 -9.88 11.27
CA SER A 221 -8.13 -10.13 10.74
C SER A 221 -8.23 -11.05 9.52
N VAL A 222 -7.55 -10.72 8.45
CA VAL A 222 -7.57 -11.50 7.20
C VAL A 222 -6.18 -12.02 6.90
N ARG A 223 -6.11 -13.27 6.39
CA ARG A 223 -4.86 -13.86 5.86
C ARG A 223 -5.19 -14.70 4.63
N TRP A 224 -4.38 -14.61 3.59
CA TRP A 224 -4.53 -15.51 2.47
C TRP A 224 -4.09 -16.94 2.85
N LEU A 225 -4.65 -17.94 2.16
CA LEU A 225 -4.43 -19.35 2.47
C LEU A 225 -3.46 -19.98 1.48
N HIS A 226 -2.50 -20.73 2.01
CA HIS A 226 -1.69 -21.64 1.24
C HIS A 226 -2.57 -22.77 0.62
N PRO A 227 -2.08 -23.49 -0.40
CA PRO A 227 -2.84 -24.60 -1.00
C PRO A 227 -3.24 -25.70 -0.01
N ASN A 228 -2.53 -25.84 1.10
CA ASN A 228 -2.87 -26.79 2.19
C ASN A 228 -3.93 -26.26 3.17
N GLY A 229 -4.47 -25.04 2.93
CA GLY A 229 -5.47 -24.39 3.78
C GLY A 229 -4.93 -23.69 5.02
N GLU A 230 -3.61 -23.66 5.22
CA GLU A 230 -3.00 -22.89 6.31
C GLU A 230 -2.95 -21.39 5.97
N PRO A 231 -3.24 -20.49 6.94
CA PRO A 231 -3.11 -19.06 6.73
C PRO A 231 -1.64 -18.65 6.57
N ASN A 232 -1.38 -17.69 5.68
CA ASN A 232 -0.05 -17.09 5.54
C ASN A 232 0.25 -16.21 6.76
N VAL A 233 1.04 -16.75 7.66
CA VAL A 233 1.55 -16.01 8.83
C VAL A 233 3.02 -16.33 8.98
N ALA A 234 3.82 -15.31 8.93
CA ALA A 234 5.28 -15.44 8.94
C ALA A 234 5.82 -16.07 10.26
N PHE A 235 5.16 -15.76 11.39
CA PHE A 235 5.72 -16.08 12.73
C PHE A 235 4.68 -16.77 13.61
N LYS A 236 4.59 -18.09 13.48
CA LYS A 236 3.64 -18.93 14.24
C LYS A 236 3.92 -18.98 15.75
N ASN A 237 5.16 -18.72 16.16
CA ASN A 237 5.55 -18.67 17.57
C ASN A 237 4.99 -17.45 18.31
N ILE A 238 4.62 -16.38 17.61
CA ILE A 238 3.97 -15.20 18.23
C ILE A 238 2.47 -15.50 18.39
N ALA A 239 2.13 -16.24 19.44
CA ALA A 239 0.75 -16.65 19.72
C ALA A 239 -0.04 -15.61 20.52
N ALA A 240 0.63 -14.70 21.26
CA ALA A 240 0.00 -13.63 22.00
C ALA A 240 0.36 -12.25 21.41
N SER A 241 -0.63 -11.37 21.28
CA SER A 241 -0.39 -9.98 20.90
C SER A 241 -1.37 -9.06 21.63
N ALA A 242 -0.86 -7.93 22.14
CA ALA A 242 -1.69 -6.89 22.74
C ALA A 242 -1.18 -5.50 22.38
N TYR A 243 -2.10 -4.54 22.36
CA TYR A 243 -1.82 -3.11 22.28
C TYR A 243 -2.35 -2.48 23.56
N VAL A 244 -1.48 -1.89 24.38
CA VAL A 244 -1.82 -1.46 25.74
C VAL A 244 -1.77 0.06 25.84
N HIS A 245 -2.86 0.64 26.37
CA HIS A 245 -2.98 2.06 26.64
C HIS A 245 -1.90 2.53 27.64
N HIS A 246 -1.30 3.70 27.41
CA HIS A 246 -0.16 4.20 28.20
C HIS A 246 -0.41 4.28 29.70
N GLU A 247 -1.64 4.64 30.12
CA GLU A 247 -1.98 4.66 31.54
C GLU A 247 -2.02 3.25 32.15
N ALA A 248 -2.60 2.28 31.43
CA ALA A 248 -2.67 0.89 31.89
C ALA A 248 -1.30 0.21 31.89
N ALA A 249 -0.42 0.62 30.97
CA ALA A 249 0.93 0.09 30.85
C ALA A 249 1.78 0.29 32.11
N GLN A 250 1.44 1.23 32.99
CA GLN A 250 2.11 1.40 34.31
C GLN A 250 2.11 0.09 35.12
N GLN A 251 1.06 -0.76 34.95
CA GLN A 251 0.97 -2.04 35.66
C GLN A 251 2.05 -3.05 35.20
N LEU A 252 2.51 -2.96 33.96
CA LEU A 252 3.56 -3.82 33.42
C LEU A 252 4.93 -3.48 34.05
N PHE A 253 5.11 -2.23 34.52
CA PHE A 253 6.39 -1.69 35.03
C PHE A 253 6.44 -1.59 36.56
N VAL A 254 5.51 -2.19 37.30
CA VAL A 254 5.46 -2.06 38.78
C VAL A 254 6.75 -2.57 39.44
N ASN A 255 7.34 -3.66 38.94
CA ASN A 255 8.55 -4.29 39.43
C ASN A 255 9.82 -3.90 38.64
N ALA A 256 9.65 -3.08 37.59
CA ALA A 256 10.74 -2.72 36.68
C ALA A 256 11.81 -1.87 37.38
N PRO A 257 13.10 -2.02 37.00
CA PRO A 257 14.17 -1.19 37.51
C PRO A 257 14.05 0.29 37.11
N VAL A 258 13.38 0.56 35.99
CA VAL A 258 13.06 1.91 35.47
C VAL A 258 11.56 2.06 35.35
N LYS A 259 11.02 3.14 35.86
CA LYS A 259 9.57 3.42 35.80
C LYS A 259 9.18 3.89 34.40
N LEU A 260 7.94 3.57 33.97
CA LEU A 260 7.44 3.89 32.64
C LEU A 260 7.48 5.39 32.31
N ASP A 261 7.20 6.27 33.30
CA ASP A 261 7.29 7.73 33.08
C ASP A 261 8.71 8.19 32.71
N ALA A 262 9.75 7.54 33.26
CA ALA A 262 11.12 7.84 32.89
C ALA A 262 11.44 7.36 31.46
N ILE A 263 10.83 6.24 31.02
CA ILE A 263 10.92 5.79 29.63
C ILE A 263 10.26 6.80 28.68
N PHE A 264 9.07 7.28 29.01
CA PHE A 264 8.39 8.28 28.20
C PHE A 264 9.18 9.60 28.11
N ALA A 265 9.80 10.03 29.23
CA ALA A 265 10.67 11.20 29.22
C ALA A 265 11.92 11.02 28.35
N GLN A 266 12.51 9.82 28.28
CA GLN A 266 13.60 9.50 27.35
C GLN A 266 13.14 9.60 25.89
N LEU A 267 11.95 9.06 25.56
CA LEU A 267 11.37 9.14 24.21
C LEU A 267 11.13 10.59 23.79
N GLU A 268 10.57 11.43 24.66
CA GLU A 268 10.37 12.87 24.42
C GLU A 268 11.70 13.61 24.21
N ALA A 269 12.79 13.15 24.83
CA ALA A 269 14.13 13.68 24.62
C ALA A 269 14.81 13.15 23.34
N GLY A 270 14.13 12.29 22.55
CA GLY A 270 14.69 11.65 21.36
C GLY A 270 15.68 10.52 21.68
N GLU A 271 15.71 10.02 22.92
CA GLU A 271 16.58 8.93 23.34
C GLU A 271 15.92 7.56 23.11
N SER A 272 16.72 6.54 22.83
CA SER A 272 16.26 5.14 22.71
C SER A 272 16.40 4.44 24.07
N PRO A 273 15.28 4.02 24.71
CA PRO A 273 15.33 3.34 26.00
C PRO A 273 16.01 1.97 25.90
N GLN A 274 16.83 1.61 26.88
CA GLN A 274 17.45 0.29 27.00
C GLN A 274 16.43 -0.73 27.51
N GLY A 275 16.53 -1.98 27.04
CA GLY A 275 15.68 -3.06 27.48
C GLY A 275 16.10 -3.67 28.82
N PHE A 276 15.15 -4.30 29.52
CA PHE A 276 15.32 -5.01 30.80
C PHE A 276 14.16 -5.95 31.11
N ASP A 277 14.38 -6.88 32.05
CA ASP A 277 13.33 -7.75 32.58
C ASP A 277 12.33 -6.94 33.43
N LEU A 278 11.02 -7.14 33.20
CA LEU A 278 9.98 -6.38 33.90
C LEU A 278 9.60 -6.98 35.27
N GLY A 279 10.03 -8.20 35.57
CA GLY A 279 9.69 -8.88 36.82
C GLY A 279 8.19 -9.14 37.01
N VAL A 280 7.45 -9.25 35.90
CA VAL A 280 6.00 -9.49 35.86
C VAL A 280 5.73 -10.61 34.85
N THR A 281 4.77 -11.49 35.15
CA THR A 281 4.27 -12.51 34.22
C THR A 281 2.91 -12.09 33.67
N ALA A 282 2.73 -12.18 32.34
CA ALA A 282 1.44 -11.90 31.70
C ALA A 282 0.79 -13.18 31.23
N ARG A 283 -0.54 -13.24 31.33
CA ARG A 283 -1.39 -14.26 30.70
C ARG A 283 -2.40 -13.58 29.79
N LEU A 284 -2.34 -13.91 28.48
CA LEU A 284 -3.29 -13.47 27.47
C LEU A 284 -4.13 -14.67 27.00
N GLN A 285 -5.46 -14.51 27.02
CA GLN A 285 -6.39 -15.51 26.53
C GLN A 285 -7.38 -14.87 25.57
N ARG A 286 -7.78 -15.64 24.54
CA ARG A 286 -8.80 -15.23 23.56
C ARG A 286 -9.41 -16.41 22.86
N GLU A 287 -10.62 -16.23 22.36
CA GLU A 287 -11.28 -17.19 21.45
C GLU A 287 -11.50 -16.52 20.09
N SER A 288 -11.39 -17.31 19.04
CA SER A 288 -11.47 -16.83 17.66
C SER A 288 -12.38 -17.72 16.83
N ARG A 289 -13.14 -17.11 15.92
CA ARG A 289 -13.96 -17.79 14.93
C ARG A 289 -13.41 -17.52 13.54
N HIS A 290 -13.42 -18.53 12.68
CA HIS A 290 -12.87 -18.47 11.34
C HIS A 290 -13.95 -18.62 10.27
N GLU A 291 -13.80 -17.85 9.18
CA GLU A 291 -14.57 -17.98 7.93
C GLU A 291 -13.62 -17.97 6.74
N GLU A 292 -13.99 -18.64 5.65
CA GLU A 292 -13.23 -18.58 4.40
C GLU A 292 -14.01 -17.75 3.37
N ILE A 293 -13.27 -16.90 2.67
CA ILE A 293 -13.78 -16.11 1.56
C ILE A 293 -12.83 -16.21 0.36
N THR A 294 -13.28 -15.73 -0.79
CA THR A 294 -12.45 -15.62 -2.00
C THR A 294 -12.60 -14.23 -2.58
N SER A 295 -11.48 -13.62 -2.98
CA SER A 295 -11.47 -12.33 -3.65
C SER A 295 -10.38 -12.32 -4.74
N PRO A 296 -10.59 -11.69 -5.91
CA PRO A 296 -9.62 -11.70 -6.99
C PRO A 296 -8.71 -10.47 -7.01
N ASN A 297 -7.44 -10.66 -7.35
CA ASN A 297 -6.69 -9.66 -8.10
C ASN A 297 -7.13 -9.67 -9.56
N VAL A 298 -6.94 -8.55 -10.27
CA VAL A 298 -7.19 -8.44 -11.72
C VAL A 298 -5.90 -8.06 -12.42
N ALA A 299 -5.43 -8.89 -13.35
CA ALA A 299 -4.15 -8.72 -14.02
C ALA A 299 -4.29 -8.71 -15.55
N ALA A 300 -3.63 -7.74 -16.19
CA ALA A 300 -3.59 -7.61 -17.65
C ALA A 300 -2.20 -7.18 -18.11
N VAL A 301 -1.86 -7.49 -19.36
CA VAL A 301 -0.56 -7.15 -19.95
C VAL A 301 -0.75 -6.50 -21.32
N LEU A 302 -0.01 -5.43 -21.57
CA LEU A 302 0.34 -4.94 -22.89
C LEU A 302 1.71 -5.51 -23.25
N PRO A 303 1.82 -6.44 -24.23
CA PRO A 303 3.11 -7.02 -24.62
C PRO A 303 4.09 -5.97 -25.14
N GLY A 304 5.36 -6.14 -24.80
CA GLY A 304 6.44 -5.31 -25.32
C GLY A 304 6.79 -5.62 -26.77
N SER A 305 7.44 -4.68 -27.44
CA SER A 305 7.80 -4.78 -28.87
C SER A 305 9.23 -5.24 -29.13
N ASP A 306 10.13 -5.16 -28.15
CA ASP A 306 11.54 -5.52 -28.32
C ASP A 306 11.77 -7.00 -28.02
N GLU A 307 12.39 -7.74 -28.94
CA GLU A 307 12.60 -9.19 -28.81
C GLU A 307 13.44 -9.59 -27.59
N ASN A 308 14.26 -8.69 -27.05
CA ASN A 308 15.12 -8.97 -25.90
C ASN A 308 14.50 -8.47 -24.57
N LEU A 309 13.58 -7.49 -24.62
CA LEU A 309 13.04 -6.81 -23.44
C LEU A 309 11.55 -7.12 -23.18
N LYS A 310 10.84 -7.69 -24.15
CA LYS A 310 9.39 -7.96 -24.04
C LYS A 310 9.00 -8.91 -22.90
N ASP A 311 9.95 -9.73 -22.44
CA ASP A 311 9.74 -10.64 -21.31
C ASP A 311 10.09 -9.98 -19.96
N GLU A 312 10.45 -8.70 -19.95
CA GLU A 312 10.58 -7.87 -18.75
C GLU A 312 9.33 -7.00 -18.58
N TYR A 313 8.86 -6.86 -17.34
CA TYR A 313 7.59 -6.20 -17.03
C TYR A 313 7.80 -4.96 -16.16
N VAL A 314 7.21 -3.84 -16.58
CA VAL A 314 6.93 -2.70 -15.70
C VAL A 314 5.55 -2.92 -15.12
N LEU A 315 5.45 -3.09 -13.82
CA LEU A 315 4.22 -3.41 -13.10
C LEU A 315 3.58 -2.13 -12.53
N TYR A 316 2.33 -1.88 -12.88
CA TYR A 316 1.47 -0.91 -12.19
C TYR A 316 0.58 -1.62 -11.21
N THR A 317 0.48 -1.10 -9.98
CA THR A 317 -0.42 -1.62 -8.94
C THR A 317 -1.38 -0.53 -8.47
N ALA A 318 -2.62 -0.92 -8.19
CA ALA A 318 -3.63 -0.12 -7.49
C ALA A 318 -4.61 -1.06 -6.81
N HIS A 319 -4.99 -0.81 -5.55
CA HIS A 319 -6.02 -1.63 -4.93
C HIS A 319 -7.42 -1.17 -5.30
N SER A 320 -8.33 -2.14 -5.41
CA SER A 320 -9.73 -1.91 -5.77
C SER A 320 -10.72 -2.27 -4.67
N ASP A 321 -10.26 -2.88 -3.59
CA ASP A 321 -11.08 -3.06 -2.39
C ASP A 321 -11.07 -1.78 -1.53
N HIS A 322 -12.03 -1.70 -0.61
CA HIS A 322 -12.07 -0.72 0.46
C HIS A 322 -12.72 -1.35 1.69
N ILE A 323 -13.10 -0.56 2.69
CA ILE A 323 -13.49 -1.09 4.00
C ILE A 323 -14.96 -1.48 4.15
N GLY A 324 -15.78 -1.26 3.11
CA GLY A 324 -17.16 -1.74 3.06
C GLY A 324 -18.16 -0.88 3.83
N VAL A 325 -19.20 -1.51 4.36
CA VAL A 325 -20.28 -0.85 5.10
C VAL A 325 -19.95 -0.83 6.59
N THR A 326 -19.98 0.35 7.21
CA THR A 326 -19.77 0.48 8.66
C THR A 326 -20.92 -0.13 9.46
N LYS A 327 -20.59 -0.70 10.62
CA LYS A 327 -21.57 -1.19 11.59
C LYS A 327 -22.05 -0.10 12.57
N ASP A 328 -21.50 1.08 12.49
CA ASP A 328 -21.93 2.23 13.28
C ASP A 328 -23.21 2.83 12.68
N LEU A 329 -24.35 2.49 13.27
CA LEU A 329 -25.65 2.95 12.84
C LEU A 329 -26.02 4.34 13.41
N SER A 330 -25.09 5.05 14.01
CA SER A 330 -25.31 6.41 14.54
C SER A 330 -25.21 7.49 13.45
N GLN A 331 -24.67 7.14 12.27
CA GLN A 331 -24.54 8.02 11.11
C GLN A 331 -25.67 7.74 10.10
N ASP A 332 -26.05 8.74 9.33
CA ASP A 332 -27.06 8.58 8.25
C ASP A 332 -26.50 7.79 7.08
N ASP A 333 -25.22 7.98 6.78
CA ASP A 333 -24.48 7.25 5.75
C ASP A 333 -23.60 6.17 6.39
N HIS A 334 -23.63 4.98 5.81
CA HIS A 334 -22.93 3.78 6.30
C HIS A 334 -21.95 3.19 5.31
N ILE A 335 -21.90 3.70 4.07
CA ILE A 335 -21.08 3.14 3.00
C ILE A 335 -19.77 3.91 2.94
N ASN A 336 -18.66 3.21 3.14
CA ASN A 336 -17.35 3.79 2.88
C ASN A 336 -17.05 3.65 1.39
N ASN A 337 -17.35 4.69 0.60
CA ASN A 337 -17.25 4.65 -0.85
C ASN A 337 -15.80 4.60 -1.35
N GLY A 338 -14.85 5.20 -0.63
CA GLY A 338 -13.44 5.18 -0.98
C GLY A 338 -13.17 5.82 -2.34
N ALA A 339 -13.56 7.09 -2.50
CA ALA A 339 -13.36 7.82 -3.75
C ALA A 339 -11.89 8.15 -3.96
N MET A 340 -11.23 8.75 -2.95
CA MET A 340 -9.78 8.94 -2.97
C MET A 340 -9.05 7.65 -2.65
N ASP A 341 -9.57 6.84 -1.71
CA ASP A 341 -9.01 5.58 -1.24
C ASP A 341 -9.83 4.36 -1.70
N ASN A 342 -9.57 3.74 -2.84
CA ASN A 342 -8.61 4.08 -3.88
C ASN A 342 -9.26 3.99 -5.27
N ALA A 343 -10.53 4.46 -5.41
CA ALA A 343 -11.14 4.56 -6.74
C ALA A 343 -10.34 5.53 -7.64
N SER A 344 -9.71 6.55 -7.06
CA SER A 344 -8.85 7.51 -7.75
C SER A 344 -7.61 6.83 -8.36
N GLY A 345 -6.88 6.03 -7.61
CA GLY A 345 -5.70 5.31 -8.11
C GLY A 345 -6.05 4.27 -9.17
N VAL A 346 -7.18 3.55 -9.03
CA VAL A 346 -7.66 2.63 -10.08
C VAL A 346 -8.03 3.40 -11.34
N SER A 347 -8.67 4.58 -11.23
CA SER A 347 -9.00 5.43 -12.38
C SER A 347 -7.73 5.89 -13.11
N VAL A 348 -6.71 6.31 -12.37
CA VAL A 348 -5.38 6.66 -12.92
C VAL A 348 -4.76 5.45 -13.63
N MET A 349 -4.87 4.25 -13.06
CA MET A 349 -4.35 3.02 -13.69
C MET A 349 -5.05 2.71 -15.01
N LEU A 350 -6.38 2.81 -15.06
CA LEU A 350 -7.17 2.54 -16.26
C LEU A 350 -6.85 3.54 -17.37
N GLU A 351 -6.75 4.83 -17.05
CA GLU A 351 -6.37 5.87 -18.00
C GLU A 351 -4.90 5.72 -18.46
N THR A 352 -3.99 5.35 -17.56
CA THR A 352 -2.60 5.01 -17.93
C THR A 352 -2.58 3.85 -18.92
N ALA A 353 -3.40 2.81 -18.70
CA ALA A 353 -3.53 1.67 -19.60
C ALA A 353 -4.05 2.09 -20.97
N ARG A 354 -5.09 2.95 -21.03
CA ARG A 354 -5.60 3.51 -22.28
C ARG A 354 -4.50 4.28 -23.03
N MET A 355 -3.76 5.15 -22.35
CA MET A 355 -2.69 5.92 -22.94
C MET A 355 -1.61 5.02 -23.56
N PHE A 356 -1.23 3.93 -22.90
CA PHE A 356 -0.27 2.96 -23.46
C PHE A 356 -0.81 2.25 -24.70
N THR A 357 -2.10 1.90 -24.75
CA THR A 357 -2.70 1.23 -25.91
C THR A 357 -2.93 2.18 -27.10
N GLU A 358 -3.16 3.46 -26.84
CA GLU A 358 -3.36 4.49 -27.85
C GLU A 358 -2.05 5.15 -28.30
N ALA A 359 -0.94 4.89 -27.60
CA ALA A 359 0.38 5.41 -27.99
C ALA A 359 0.75 4.89 -29.39
N GLY A 360 1.16 5.79 -30.25
CA GLY A 360 1.57 5.42 -31.63
C GLY A 360 2.78 4.49 -31.71
N GLN A 361 3.49 4.29 -30.59
CA GLN A 361 4.64 3.40 -30.46
C GLN A 361 4.46 2.49 -29.24
N GLN A 362 4.52 1.19 -29.49
CA GLN A 362 4.47 0.17 -28.45
C GLN A 362 5.74 0.21 -27.58
N PRO A 363 5.63 0.09 -26.23
CA PRO A 363 6.79 0.07 -25.35
C PRO A 363 7.72 -1.13 -25.66
N LYS A 364 9.01 -1.01 -25.35
CA LYS A 364 9.96 -2.11 -25.56
C LYS A 364 9.75 -3.25 -24.56
N ARG A 365 9.62 -2.94 -23.27
CA ARG A 365 9.22 -3.87 -22.21
C ARG A 365 7.71 -4.01 -22.18
N SER A 366 7.23 -5.13 -21.69
CA SER A 366 5.80 -5.31 -21.40
C SER A 366 5.36 -4.42 -20.24
N ILE A 367 4.12 -3.92 -20.31
CA ILE A 367 3.47 -3.21 -19.21
C ILE A 367 2.43 -4.14 -18.61
N MET A 368 2.53 -4.39 -17.30
CA MET A 368 1.56 -5.17 -16.57
C MET A 368 0.74 -4.27 -15.64
N PHE A 369 -0.57 -4.42 -15.68
CA PHE A 369 -1.51 -3.73 -14.79
C PHE A 369 -2.10 -4.75 -13.84
N LEU A 370 -1.99 -4.49 -12.54
CA LEU A 370 -2.45 -5.37 -11.48
C LEU A 370 -3.31 -4.59 -10.48
N SER A 371 -4.63 -4.71 -10.62
CA SER A 371 -5.52 -4.24 -9.57
C SER A 371 -5.61 -5.30 -8.49
N VAL A 372 -5.21 -4.95 -7.27
CA VAL A 372 -5.17 -5.89 -6.15
C VAL A 372 -6.38 -5.79 -5.25
N THR A 373 -6.63 -6.86 -4.51
CA THR A 373 -7.64 -6.99 -3.45
C THR A 373 -6.99 -7.03 -2.08
N ALA A 374 -7.77 -6.77 -1.05
CA ALA A 374 -7.35 -6.92 0.35
C ALA A 374 -6.11 -6.11 0.74
N GLU A 375 -5.93 -4.94 0.13
CA GLU A 375 -4.95 -3.94 0.56
C GLU A 375 -5.29 -3.48 1.98
N GLU A 376 -6.54 -3.11 2.21
CA GLU A 376 -7.14 -2.65 3.48
C GLU A 376 -7.07 -3.67 4.62
N ARG A 377 -6.75 -4.90 4.27
CA ARG A 377 -6.56 -6.01 5.22
C ARG A 377 -5.09 -6.34 5.45
N GLY A 378 -4.17 -5.47 4.98
CA GLY A 378 -2.73 -5.55 5.16
C GLY A 378 -1.96 -5.98 3.91
N LEU A 379 -2.20 -5.34 2.77
CA LEU A 379 -1.51 -5.50 1.49
C LEU A 379 -1.58 -6.93 0.93
N LEU A 380 -2.65 -7.69 1.26
CA LEU A 380 -2.66 -9.14 1.09
C LEU A 380 -2.73 -9.59 -0.37
N GLY A 381 -3.39 -8.83 -1.24
CA GLY A 381 -3.46 -9.14 -2.67
C GLY A 381 -2.10 -8.97 -3.35
N ALA A 382 -1.41 -7.88 -3.04
CA ALA A 382 -0.05 -7.63 -3.51
C ALA A 382 0.95 -8.64 -2.92
N ASP A 383 0.84 -8.95 -1.62
CA ASP A 383 1.66 -9.97 -0.95
C ASP A 383 1.46 -11.35 -1.56
N TYR A 384 0.19 -11.74 -1.84
CA TYR A 384 -0.09 -12.99 -2.53
C TYR A 384 0.53 -13.02 -3.92
N PHE A 385 0.38 -11.96 -4.72
CA PHE A 385 0.97 -11.89 -6.06
C PHE A 385 2.50 -11.96 -6.00
N ALA A 386 3.13 -11.27 -5.04
CA ALA A 386 4.58 -11.33 -4.86
C ALA A 386 5.10 -12.73 -4.47
N HIS A 387 4.26 -13.58 -3.85
CA HIS A 387 4.55 -14.98 -3.53
C HIS A 387 4.13 -15.97 -4.63
N HIS A 388 3.08 -15.65 -5.38
CA HIS A 388 2.48 -16.49 -6.42
C HIS A 388 2.26 -15.69 -7.71
N PRO A 389 3.33 -15.10 -8.29
CA PRO A 389 3.19 -14.24 -9.44
C PRO A 389 2.77 -15.04 -10.68
N THR A 390 1.94 -14.43 -11.53
CA THR A 390 1.49 -15.05 -12.80
C THR A 390 2.51 -14.93 -13.92
N VAL A 391 3.55 -14.11 -13.71
CA VAL A 391 4.77 -14.03 -14.53
C VAL A 391 5.99 -14.26 -13.63
N PRO A 392 7.16 -14.69 -14.14
CA PRO A 392 8.33 -14.88 -13.29
C PRO A 392 8.69 -13.61 -12.54
N LEU A 393 8.75 -13.66 -11.20
CA LEU A 393 9.02 -12.48 -10.36
C LEU A 393 10.31 -11.75 -10.78
N GLY A 394 11.35 -12.51 -11.13
CA GLY A 394 12.60 -11.94 -11.60
C GLY A 394 12.51 -11.19 -12.94
N GLN A 395 11.39 -11.26 -13.65
CA GLN A 395 11.13 -10.48 -14.88
C GLN A 395 10.37 -9.18 -14.59
N ILE A 396 9.83 -8.99 -13.39
CA ILE A 396 9.28 -7.70 -12.95
C ILE A 396 10.47 -6.79 -12.63
N VAL A 397 10.68 -5.76 -13.45
CA VAL A 397 11.87 -4.89 -13.34
C VAL A 397 11.62 -3.65 -12.51
N ALA A 398 10.35 -3.24 -12.38
CA ALA A 398 9.94 -2.10 -11.59
C ALA A 398 8.46 -2.25 -11.19
N ASN A 399 8.10 -1.69 -10.05
CA ASN A 399 6.71 -1.46 -9.67
C ASN A 399 6.43 0.05 -9.56
N VAL A 400 5.34 0.50 -10.14
CA VAL A 400 4.77 1.85 -10.02
C VAL A 400 3.42 1.72 -9.33
N ASN A 401 3.33 2.20 -8.12
CA ASN A 401 2.13 2.07 -7.30
C ASN A 401 1.27 3.33 -7.35
N LEU A 402 -0.03 3.13 -7.46
CA LEU A 402 -1.06 4.16 -7.62
C LEU A 402 -2.06 4.03 -6.47
N ASP A 403 -1.86 4.83 -5.45
CA ASP A 403 -2.68 4.77 -4.25
C ASP A 403 -2.89 6.18 -3.70
N MET A 404 -4.13 6.51 -3.41
CA MET A 404 -4.55 7.78 -2.82
C MET A 404 -3.84 9.03 -3.38
N PRO A 405 -3.83 9.27 -4.70
CA PRO A 405 -3.39 10.58 -5.18
C PRO A 405 -4.45 11.61 -4.74
N VAL A 406 -4.30 12.26 -3.60
CA VAL A 406 -5.31 13.20 -3.09
C VAL A 406 -5.51 14.35 -4.09
N LEU A 407 -6.51 14.17 -4.96
CA LEU A 407 -6.82 15.03 -6.11
C LEU A 407 -7.80 16.17 -5.73
N LEU A 408 -7.56 16.83 -4.60
CA LEU A 408 -8.44 17.90 -4.11
C LEU A 408 -7.90 19.31 -4.37
N TYR A 409 -6.71 19.44 -4.96
CA TYR A 409 -6.05 20.71 -5.27
C TYR A 409 -5.11 20.58 -6.48
N ASP A 410 -4.64 21.70 -7.02
CA ASP A 410 -3.65 21.71 -8.11
C ASP A 410 -2.23 21.70 -7.54
N PHE A 411 -1.66 20.48 -7.42
CA PHE A 411 -0.34 20.26 -6.83
C PHE A 411 0.81 20.75 -7.71
N ALA A 412 1.87 21.29 -7.10
CA ALA A 412 3.09 21.73 -7.76
C ALA A 412 4.28 20.76 -7.56
N ASP A 413 4.15 19.81 -6.63
CA ASP A 413 5.17 18.83 -6.32
C ASP A 413 4.54 17.45 -6.05
N VAL A 414 5.37 16.41 -6.10
CA VAL A 414 5.01 15.03 -5.75
C VAL A 414 6.04 14.46 -4.80
N ILE A 415 5.57 13.62 -3.87
CA ILE A 415 6.41 12.78 -3.02
C ILE A 415 6.56 11.45 -3.75
N ALA A 416 7.79 10.98 -3.96
CA ALA A 416 8.05 9.74 -4.67
C ALA A 416 8.80 8.76 -3.77
N PHE A 417 8.05 8.01 -2.96
CA PHE A 417 8.60 6.97 -2.10
C PHE A 417 9.34 5.90 -2.91
N GLY A 418 10.51 5.48 -2.43
CA GLY A 418 11.38 4.52 -3.12
C GLY A 418 12.28 5.11 -4.19
N SER A 419 12.08 6.36 -4.60
CA SER A 419 12.84 7.01 -5.67
C SER A 419 14.32 7.20 -5.34
N THR A 420 14.67 7.45 -4.07
CA THR A 420 16.05 7.67 -3.62
C THR A 420 16.86 6.38 -3.48
N HIS A 421 16.21 5.22 -3.53
CA HIS A 421 16.81 3.91 -3.29
C HIS A 421 17.17 3.14 -4.55
N SER A 422 16.69 3.60 -5.71
CA SER A 422 16.88 2.88 -6.97
C SER A 422 17.09 3.81 -8.15
N THR A 423 17.49 3.26 -9.28
CA THR A 423 17.63 4.02 -10.55
C THR A 423 16.29 4.54 -11.08
N LEU A 424 15.16 4.18 -10.46
CA LEU A 424 13.84 4.72 -10.80
C LEU A 424 13.72 6.22 -10.49
N GLY A 425 14.45 6.73 -9.49
CA GLY A 425 14.41 8.14 -9.11
C GLY A 425 14.72 9.08 -10.28
N ASP A 426 15.72 8.75 -11.10
CA ASP A 426 16.04 9.54 -12.30
C ASP A 426 14.90 9.54 -13.31
N SER A 427 14.20 8.41 -13.49
CA SER A 427 13.06 8.29 -14.40
C SER A 427 11.85 9.10 -13.88
N VAL A 428 11.58 9.02 -12.58
CA VAL A 428 10.50 9.81 -11.93
C VAL A 428 10.78 11.30 -12.05
N SER A 429 12.00 11.73 -11.75
CA SER A 429 12.39 13.15 -11.84
C SER A 429 12.26 13.72 -13.25
N ARG A 430 12.71 12.97 -14.27
CA ARG A 430 12.53 13.38 -15.67
C ARG A 430 11.07 13.41 -16.08
N ALA A 431 10.29 12.43 -15.69
CA ALA A 431 8.87 12.34 -16.00
C ALA A 431 8.08 13.51 -15.40
N ALA A 432 8.21 13.74 -14.08
CA ALA A 432 7.55 14.84 -13.39
C ALA A 432 7.96 16.21 -13.94
N GLY A 433 9.26 16.39 -14.22
CA GLY A 433 9.81 17.61 -14.79
C GLY A 433 9.24 17.99 -16.16
N GLN A 434 8.74 17.03 -16.97
CA GLN A 434 8.04 17.32 -18.24
C GLN A 434 6.77 18.15 -18.02
N PHE A 435 6.16 18.05 -16.85
CA PHE A 435 4.93 18.74 -16.48
C PHE A 435 5.19 19.91 -15.51
N GLY A 436 6.47 20.26 -15.25
CA GLY A 436 6.84 21.33 -14.33
C GLY A 436 6.55 20.98 -12.86
N ILE A 437 6.50 19.69 -12.53
CA ILE A 437 6.29 19.17 -11.18
C ILE A 437 7.64 18.78 -10.58
N GLU A 438 7.89 19.20 -9.34
CA GLU A 438 9.11 18.90 -8.60
C GLU A 438 8.91 17.68 -7.68
N LEU A 439 10.00 17.06 -7.25
CA LEU A 439 9.97 16.02 -6.23
C LEU A 439 10.27 16.64 -4.87
N SER A 440 9.48 16.29 -3.86
CA SER A 440 9.65 16.73 -2.47
C SER A 440 9.92 15.53 -1.55
N ASP A 441 10.59 15.81 -0.43
CA ASP A 441 10.80 14.84 0.64
C ASP A 441 9.48 14.47 1.34
N ASP A 442 9.46 13.33 2.03
CA ASP A 442 8.31 12.91 2.84
C ASP A 442 8.03 13.91 3.97
N PRO A 443 6.90 14.63 3.96
CA PRO A 443 6.54 15.60 4.98
C PRO A 443 5.92 14.97 6.24
N MET A 444 5.62 13.65 6.21
CA MET A 444 4.92 12.93 7.27
C MET A 444 5.62 11.60 7.63
N PRO A 445 6.92 11.62 7.98
CA PRO A 445 7.67 10.39 8.22
C PRO A 445 7.12 9.54 9.37
N GLU A 446 6.40 10.15 10.33
CA GLU A 446 5.74 9.46 11.44
C GLU A 446 4.55 8.59 10.99
N GLN A 447 4.00 8.85 9.79
CA GLN A 447 2.93 8.04 9.20
C GLN A 447 3.44 6.73 8.60
N ALA A 448 4.75 6.61 8.35
CA ALA A 448 5.40 5.42 7.79
C ALA A 448 4.76 4.94 6.46
N ILE A 449 4.39 5.88 5.59
CA ILE A 449 3.59 5.66 4.37
C ILE A 449 4.26 4.65 3.43
N PHE A 450 5.59 4.68 3.32
CA PHE A 450 6.35 3.75 2.46
C PHE A 450 6.00 2.27 2.68
N THR A 451 5.60 1.86 3.89
CA THR A 451 5.28 0.45 4.19
C THR A 451 3.78 0.15 4.19
N ARG A 452 2.95 1.10 3.77
CA ARG A 452 1.49 1.04 3.91
C ARG A 452 0.74 0.95 2.59
N SER A 453 1.41 0.65 1.48
CA SER A 453 0.76 0.45 0.19
C SER A 453 1.38 -0.69 -0.61
N ASP A 454 0.75 -1.08 -1.71
CA ASP A 454 0.94 -2.31 -2.47
C ASP A 454 2.32 -2.49 -3.12
N HIS A 455 3.13 -1.45 -3.21
CA HIS A 455 4.52 -1.57 -3.66
C HIS A 455 5.40 -2.31 -2.65
N TYR A 456 5.11 -2.19 -1.35
CA TYR A 456 5.98 -2.70 -0.30
C TYR A 456 6.17 -4.24 -0.29
N PRO A 457 5.16 -5.09 -0.57
CA PRO A 457 5.38 -6.51 -0.81
C PRO A 457 6.41 -6.81 -1.91
N PHE A 458 6.45 -6.01 -2.97
CA PHE A 458 7.43 -6.17 -4.06
C PHE A 458 8.83 -5.70 -3.64
N VAL A 459 8.93 -4.60 -2.88
CA VAL A 459 10.20 -4.15 -2.26
C VAL A 459 10.80 -5.28 -1.43
N LYS A 460 10.02 -5.93 -0.56
CA LYS A 460 10.47 -7.09 0.24
C LYS A 460 10.92 -8.29 -0.58
N LYS A 461 10.58 -8.34 -1.86
CA LYS A 461 11.02 -9.38 -2.83
C LYS A 461 12.12 -8.90 -3.78
N GLY A 462 12.74 -7.75 -3.47
CA GLY A 462 13.86 -7.21 -4.22
C GLY A 462 13.50 -6.49 -5.53
N VAL A 463 12.21 -6.21 -5.78
CA VAL A 463 11.77 -5.44 -6.95
C VAL A 463 11.87 -3.95 -6.64
N PRO A 464 12.63 -3.15 -7.42
CA PRO A 464 12.61 -1.69 -7.29
C PRO A 464 11.19 -1.14 -7.49
N ALA A 465 10.77 -0.26 -6.60
CA ALA A 465 9.43 0.28 -6.62
C ALA A 465 9.41 1.78 -6.36
N VAL A 466 8.41 2.45 -6.94
CA VAL A 466 8.07 3.83 -6.63
C VAL A 466 6.58 3.96 -6.35
N PHE A 467 6.26 4.80 -5.39
CA PHE A 467 4.90 5.14 -5.02
C PHE A 467 4.79 6.66 -4.96
N LEU A 468 3.95 7.24 -5.83
CA LEU A 468 3.76 8.67 -5.91
C LEU A 468 2.53 9.11 -5.14
N MET A 469 2.70 10.19 -4.36
CA MET A 469 1.62 10.97 -3.76
C MET A 469 1.74 12.42 -4.20
N THR A 470 0.62 13.17 -4.24
CA THR A 470 0.67 14.63 -4.44
C THR A 470 1.39 15.29 -3.26
N GLY A 471 2.30 16.24 -3.54
CA GLY A 471 3.07 16.95 -2.51
C GLY A 471 2.25 18.05 -1.82
N PHE A 472 2.86 18.75 -0.88
CA PHE A 472 2.17 19.75 -0.07
C PHE A 472 2.17 21.16 -0.67
N THR A 473 2.80 21.35 -1.84
CA THR A 473 2.82 22.63 -2.53
C THR A 473 1.66 22.71 -3.52
N SER A 474 0.79 23.73 -3.37
CA SER A 474 -0.24 24.05 -4.36
C SER A 474 0.24 25.09 -5.37
N LYS A 475 -0.22 24.99 -6.64
CA LYS A 475 -0.09 26.05 -7.65
C LYS A 475 -1.05 27.22 -7.42
N THR A 476 -2.07 27.01 -6.60
CA THR A 476 -3.06 28.05 -6.25
C THR A 476 -2.51 28.95 -5.16
N GLU A 477 -2.40 30.25 -5.42
CA GLU A 477 -1.89 31.22 -4.43
C GLU A 477 -2.76 31.23 -3.16
N GLY A 478 -2.12 31.01 -2.01
CA GLY A 478 -2.78 30.98 -0.69
C GLY A 478 -3.43 29.66 -0.30
N GLU A 479 -3.31 28.62 -1.11
CA GLU A 479 -3.72 27.27 -0.78
C GLU A 479 -2.51 26.45 -0.31
N ASP A 480 -2.66 25.72 0.80
CA ASP A 480 -1.64 24.83 1.37
C ASP A 480 -2.08 23.36 1.16
N GLY A 481 -1.34 22.63 0.34
CA GLY A 481 -1.62 21.21 0.07
C GLY A 481 -1.52 20.34 1.34
N GLY A 482 -0.66 20.71 2.30
CA GLY A 482 -0.55 20.03 3.59
C GLY A 482 -1.80 20.19 4.45
N GLU A 483 -2.45 21.37 4.42
CA GLU A 483 -3.75 21.56 5.08
C GLU A 483 -4.85 20.74 4.40
N VAL A 484 -4.84 20.63 3.06
CA VAL A 484 -5.78 19.77 2.31
C VAL A 484 -5.60 18.30 2.70
N TRP A 485 -4.35 17.80 2.72
CA TRP A 485 -4.01 16.45 3.16
C TRP A 485 -4.44 16.20 4.61
N GLY A 486 -4.10 17.11 5.53
CA GLY A 486 -4.45 17.00 6.94
C GLY A 486 -5.97 16.93 7.14
N THR A 487 -6.73 17.76 6.43
CA THR A 487 -8.20 17.75 6.45
C THR A 487 -8.76 16.44 5.91
N PHE A 488 -8.24 15.95 4.77
CA PHE A 488 -8.66 14.68 4.21
C PHE A 488 -8.44 13.52 5.19
N PHE A 489 -7.26 13.41 5.78
CA PHE A 489 -6.98 12.37 6.78
C PHE A 489 -7.85 12.48 8.04
N ALA A 490 -8.15 13.68 8.49
CA ALA A 490 -8.93 13.88 9.72
C ALA A 490 -10.43 13.63 9.50
N GLU A 491 -10.97 13.99 8.34
CA GLU A 491 -12.42 14.08 8.13
C GLU A 491 -12.97 13.02 7.15
N HIS A 492 -12.15 12.52 6.20
CA HIS A 492 -12.64 11.66 5.11
C HIS A 492 -11.98 10.29 5.05
N TYR A 493 -10.70 10.17 5.37
CA TYR A 493 -9.95 8.91 5.27
C TYR A 493 -10.60 7.79 6.09
N HIS A 494 -10.96 6.69 5.43
CA HIS A 494 -11.66 5.54 6.01
C HIS A 494 -13.02 5.91 6.64
N ARG A 495 -13.73 6.84 6.03
CA ARG A 495 -15.06 7.29 6.47
C ARG A 495 -16.05 7.33 5.31
N PRO A 496 -17.36 7.26 5.58
CA PRO A 496 -18.39 7.40 4.54
C PRO A 496 -18.32 8.72 3.76
N SER A 497 -17.66 9.73 4.30
CA SER A 497 -17.49 11.03 3.63
C SER A 497 -16.40 11.08 2.56
N ASP A 498 -15.64 9.98 2.33
CA ASP A 498 -14.77 9.84 1.15
C ASP A 498 -15.61 9.42 -0.07
N GLN A 499 -16.28 10.40 -0.68
CA GLN A 499 -17.30 10.23 -1.73
C GLN A 499 -16.95 10.95 -3.03
N PRO A 500 -17.57 10.57 -4.16
CA PRO A 500 -17.37 11.25 -5.44
C PRO A 500 -17.80 12.72 -5.49
N ASP A 501 -18.60 13.17 -4.53
CA ASP A 501 -19.07 14.57 -4.41
C ASP A 501 -18.09 15.51 -3.69
N LEU A 502 -16.96 15.00 -3.20
CA LEU A 502 -15.84 15.84 -2.79
C LEU A 502 -15.40 16.77 -3.95
N PRO A 503 -14.78 17.92 -3.65
CA PRO A 503 -14.35 18.87 -4.69
C PRO A 503 -13.14 18.35 -5.48
N ILE A 504 -13.30 17.22 -6.18
CA ILE A 504 -12.23 16.53 -6.89
C ILE A 504 -11.76 17.36 -8.08
N ASN A 505 -10.47 17.64 -8.13
CA ASN A 505 -9.82 18.32 -9.25
C ASN A 505 -9.34 17.31 -10.30
N TYR A 506 -10.19 17.01 -11.28
CA TYR A 506 -9.88 16.04 -12.34
C TYR A 506 -8.74 16.51 -13.27
N GLU A 507 -8.48 17.81 -13.39
CA GLU A 507 -7.31 18.32 -14.14
C GLU A 507 -5.99 18.02 -13.39
N ALA A 508 -6.00 18.07 -12.06
CA ALA A 508 -4.90 17.55 -11.26
C ALA A 508 -4.75 16.01 -11.47
N GLY A 509 -5.87 15.30 -11.59
CA GLY A 509 -5.89 13.88 -11.95
C GLY A 509 -5.27 13.62 -13.33
N VAL A 510 -5.56 14.44 -14.33
CA VAL A 510 -4.92 14.38 -15.66
C VAL A 510 -3.41 14.58 -15.53
N THR A 511 -2.96 15.58 -14.77
CA THR A 511 -1.54 15.84 -14.55
C THR A 511 -0.86 14.64 -13.89
N PHE A 512 -1.46 14.09 -12.83
CA PHE A 512 -0.93 12.94 -12.09
C PHE A 512 -0.85 11.69 -12.99
N THR A 513 -1.88 11.43 -13.79
CA THR A 513 -1.91 10.30 -14.74
C THR A 513 -0.83 10.44 -15.81
N ASN A 514 -0.68 11.64 -16.38
CA ASN A 514 0.35 11.93 -17.38
C ASN A 514 1.76 11.70 -16.84
N ILE A 515 2.03 12.07 -15.56
CA ILE A 515 3.32 11.81 -14.90
C ILE A 515 3.55 10.31 -14.79
N ASN A 516 2.56 9.55 -14.30
CA ASN A 516 2.69 8.10 -14.11
C ASN A 516 2.85 7.36 -15.46
N TYR A 517 2.14 7.79 -16.50
CA TYR A 517 2.37 7.30 -17.86
C TYR A 517 3.80 7.59 -18.34
N ALA A 518 4.30 8.82 -18.15
CA ALA A 518 5.67 9.19 -18.55
C ALA A 518 6.73 8.38 -17.79
N ILE A 519 6.51 8.09 -16.50
CA ILE A 519 7.39 7.19 -15.71
C ILE A 519 7.45 5.82 -16.38
N GLY A 520 6.33 5.21 -16.69
CA GLY A 520 6.29 3.90 -17.35
C GLY A 520 6.90 3.93 -18.76
N GLN A 521 6.72 5.01 -19.52
CA GLN A 521 7.37 5.20 -20.83
C GLN A 521 8.91 5.25 -20.70
N GLU A 522 9.42 5.99 -19.72
CA GLU A 522 10.85 6.05 -19.42
C GLU A 522 11.40 4.65 -19.10
N ILE A 523 10.80 3.96 -18.13
CA ILE A 523 11.24 2.65 -17.64
C ILE A 523 11.13 1.59 -18.74
N SER A 524 10.03 1.56 -19.48
CA SER A 524 9.80 0.52 -20.49
C SER A 524 10.69 0.65 -21.72
N ASN A 525 11.18 1.87 -22.03
CA ASN A 525 11.96 2.12 -23.23
C ASN A 525 13.48 2.25 -23.00
N GLN A 526 13.92 2.42 -21.74
CA GLN A 526 15.37 2.48 -21.44
C GLN A 526 16.05 1.13 -21.70
N VAL A 527 17.34 1.19 -22.06
CA VAL A 527 18.14 -0.01 -22.35
C VAL A 527 18.50 -0.74 -21.06
N GLU A 528 18.93 0.02 -20.05
CA GLU A 528 19.36 -0.53 -18.77
C GLU A 528 18.16 -0.96 -17.94
N ARG A 529 18.30 -2.11 -17.26
CA ARG A 529 17.31 -2.60 -16.33
C ARG A 529 17.32 -1.74 -15.06
N PRO A 530 16.17 -1.32 -14.51
CA PRO A 530 16.07 -0.72 -13.18
C PRO A 530 16.71 -1.63 -12.12
N ARG A 531 17.40 -1.02 -11.16
CA ARG A 531 18.07 -1.72 -10.06
C ARG A 531 18.12 -0.85 -8.81
N TRP A 532 18.25 -1.51 -7.67
CA TRP A 532 18.58 -0.83 -6.42
C TRP A 532 19.98 -0.20 -6.53
N LEU A 533 20.20 0.93 -5.89
CA LEU A 533 21.52 1.51 -5.70
C LEU A 533 22.33 0.64 -4.74
N GLU A 534 23.63 0.51 -4.96
CA GLU A 534 24.50 -0.36 -4.13
C GLU A 534 24.52 0.05 -2.66
N GLU A 535 24.42 1.36 -2.39
CA GLU A 535 24.36 1.95 -1.05
C GLU A 535 22.97 1.88 -0.41
N SER A 536 21.95 1.52 -1.15
CA SER A 536 20.59 1.45 -0.64
C SER A 536 20.43 0.34 0.39
N PHE A 537 19.80 0.66 1.51
CA PHE A 537 19.37 -0.31 2.52
C PHE A 537 18.55 -1.45 1.91
N PHE A 538 17.64 -1.13 0.97
CA PHE A 538 16.75 -2.10 0.33
C PHE A 538 17.43 -3.01 -0.69
N SER A 539 18.66 -2.70 -1.12
CA SER A 539 19.46 -3.57 -1.99
C SER A 539 19.89 -4.88 -1.30
N GLN A 540 19.81 -4.93 0.03
CA GLN A 540 20.28 -6.03 0.87
C GLN A 540 19.16 -6.82 1.53
N LEU A 541 17.89 -6.54 1.19
CA LEU A 541 16.77 -7.33 1.68
C LEU A 541 16.75 -8.70 1.00
N ASP A 542 16.74 -9.78 1.83
CA ASP A 542 16.68 -11.19 1.40
C ASP A 542 15.22 -11.67 1.20
#